data_0aaf3a1fb46c53543b0210771461ed40
#
_entry.id   0aaf3a1fb46c53543b0210771461ed40
#
_cell.length_a   1.000
_cell.length_b   1.000
_cell.length_c   1.000
_cell.angle_alpha   90.00
_cell.angle_beta   90.00
_cell.angle_gamma   90.00
#
_symmetry.space_group_name_H-M   'P 1'
#
loop_
_entity.id
_entity.type
_entity.pdbx_description
1 polymer ?
#
loop_
_entity_poly.entity_id
_entity_poly.type
_entity_poly.pdbx_seq_one_letter_code
_entity_poly.pdbx_strand_id
1 'polypeptide(L)'
;KLVEKCPELAPFVHTNAYGDESVDFFNPLAVKALNNALLMQYYGISHWDIPQGYLCPPVPGRADYIHHLADLLAATNGQKIPRGPQIKGLDIGVGANCIYPIIGCSEYGWSFTASDIDATALHSAQNIVDQNLILKNKVELRLQPVAKNIFSGIIRQDEFYDFTICNPPFHASADDARAGAVRKINNLKGKAVKDPVLNFGGQNTELWCPGGEERFVTAMIRESKEFAGSCYWFSTLISKESNLGITYKALAATKATEVKTIAMGQGNKISRLVAWTYLDTAHQQSWIKTRWKEI
;
A
#
# COMPACT_ATOMS: atom_id res chain seq x y z
N LYS A 1 1.29 4.95 26.71
CA LYS A 1 1.42 5.91 25.60
C LYS A 1 0.35 5.68 24.52
N LEU A 2 0.29 4.49 23.86
CA LEU A 2 -0.76 4.18 22.88
C LEU A 2 -2.15 4.14 23.51
N VAL A 3 -2.29 3.51 24.68
CA VAL A 3 -3.56 3.44 25.43
C VAL A 3 -4.06 4.82 25.86
N GLU A 4 -3.17 5.75 26.19
CA GLU A 4 -3.53 7.14 26.52
C GLU A 4 -4.13 7.88 25.33
N LYS A 5 -3.70 7.58 24.11
CA LYS A 5 -4.22 8.17 22.87
C LYS A 5 -5.46 7.47 22.34
N CYS A 6 -5.56 6.17 22.56
CA CYS A 6 -6.68 5.33 22.11
C CYS A 6 -7.12 4.42 23.27
N PRO A 7 -8.02 4.89 24.13
CA PRO A 7 -8.49 4.12 25.28
C PRO A 7 -9.14 2.78 24.90
N GLU A 8 -9.69 2.66 23.71
CA GLU A 8 -10.27 1.43 23.17
C GLU A 8 -9.26 0.30 23.03
N LEU A 9 -7.94 0.60 23.03
CA LEU A 9 -6.88 -0.39 23.05
C LEU A 9 -6.73 -1.07 24.42
N ALA A 10 -7.04 -0.38 25.52
CA ALA A 10 -6.78 -0.84 26.88
C ALA A 10 -7.29 -2.28 27.20
N PRO A 11 -8.52 -2.67 26.81
CA PRO A 11 -9.05 -4.00 27.08
C PRO A 11 -8.28 -5.14 26.42
N PHE A 12 -7.47 -4.85 25.41
CA PHE A 12 -6.72 -5.82 24.61
C PHE A 12 -5.25 -5.94 25.01
N VAL A 13 -4.75 -5.03 25.87
CA VAL A 13 -3.35 -5.05 26.31
C VAL A 13 -3.16 -6.05 27.45
N HIS A 14 -2.16 -6.88 27.32
CA HIS A 14 -1.73 -7.82 28.35
C HIS A 14 -0.21 -7.91 28.38
N THR A 15 0.35 -8.40 29.49
CA THR A 15 1.78 -8.69 29.59
C THR A 15 2.07 -10.05 28.94
N ASN A 16 3.02 -10.09 28.01
CA ASN A 16 3.46 -11.33 27.36
C ASN A 16 4.42 -12.14 28.23
N ALA A 17 4.85 -13.31 27.75
CA ALA A 17 5.76 -14.20 28.49
C ALA A 17 7.18 -13.61 28.75
N TYR A 18 7.51 -12.51 28.07
CA TYR A 18 8.78 -11.79 28.19
C TYR A 18 8.69 -10.56 29.12
N GLY A 19 7.50 -10.27 29.66
CA GLY A 19 7.28 -9.13 30.53
C GLY A 19 6.91 -7.83 29.80
N ASP A 20 6.74 -7.87 28.47
CA ASP A 20 6.38 -6.69 27.67
C ASP A 20 4.87 -6.56 27.50
N GLU A 21 4.38 -5.30 27.38
CA GLU A 21 3.01 -5.03 26.98
C GLU A 21 2.79 -5.48 25.52
N SER A 22 1.75 -6.25 25.29
CA SER A 22 1.43 -6.84 24.00
C SER A 22 -0.08 -6.96 23.80
N VAL A 23 -0.50 -7.30 22.61
CA VAL A 23 -1.89 -7.64 22.27
C VAL A 23 -1.96 -9.04 21.67
N ASP A 24 -3.13 -9.67 21.76
CA ASP A 24 -3.37 -10.90 21.03
C ASP A 24 -3.51 -10.64 19.53
N PHE A 25 -2.46 -10.90 18.77
CA PHE A 25 -2.47 -10.77 17.31
C PHE A 25 -3.39 -11.77 16.59
N PHE A 26 -4.01 -12.72 17.32
CA PHE A 26 -5.06 -13.59 16.80
C PHE A 26 -6.47 -13.01 16.98
N ASN A 27 -6.60 -11.95 17.75
CA ASN A 27 -7.85 -11.23 17.92
C ASN A 27 -7.95 -10.07 16.90
N PRO A 28 -8.85 -10.13 15.91
CA PRO A 28 -8.99 -9.06 14.91
C PRO A 28 -9.32 -7.69 15.50
N LEU A 29 -10.11 -7.68 16.59
CA LEU A 29 -10.47 -6.43 17.27
C LEU A 29 -9.26 -5.81 17.98
N ALA A 30 -8.40 -6.64 18.60
CA ALA A 30 -7.16 -6.18 19.23
C ALA A 30 -6.20 -5.59 18.19
N VAL A 31 -6.04 -6.25 17.02
CA VAL A 31 -5.18 -5.76 15.93
C VAL A 31 -5.73 -4.46 15.35
N LYS A 32 -7.04 -4.35 15.18
CA LYS A 32 -7.70 -3.11 14.71
C LYS A 32 -7.49 -1.96 15.70
N ALA A 33 -7.71 -2.20 17.01
CA ALA A 33 -7.49 -1.22 18.06
C ALA A 33 -6.01 -0.78 18.13
N LEU A 34 -5.07 -1.71 17.99
CA LEU A 34 -3.63 -1.40 17.94
C LEU A 34 -3.30 -0.52 16.74
N ASN A 35 -3.79 -0.85 15.55
CA ASN A 35 -3.56 -0.05 14.36
C ASN A 35 -4.16 1.35 14.49
N ASN A 36 -5.37 1.47 15.04
CA ASN A 36 -5.98 2.78 15.32
C ASN A 36 -5.09 3.60 16.26
N ALA A 37 -4.64 3.01 17.36
CA ALA A 37 -3.74 3.68 18.31
C ALA A 37 -2.42 4.13 17.67
N LEU A 38 -1.83 3.31 16.78
CA LEU A 38 -0.62 3.67 16.02
C LEU A 38 -0.88 4.84 15.08
N LEU A 39 -2.00 4.82 14.35
CA LEU A 39 -2.37 5.89 13.42
C LEU A 39 -2.65 7.21 14.15
N MET A 40 -3.34 7.16 15.30
CA MET A 40 -3.56 8.33 16.14
C MET A 40 -2.26 8.90 16.69
N GLN A 41 -1.37 8.04 17.21
CA GLN A 41 -0.14 8.46 17.89
C GLN A 41 0.90 9.01 16.94
N TYR A 42 1.09 8.38 15.77
CA TYR A 42 2.22 8.68 14.90
C TYR A 42 1.83 9.47 13.65
N TYR A 43 0.57 9.36 13.20
CA TYR A 43 0.14 9.98 11.94
C TYR A 43 -0.96 11.04 12.11
N GLY A 44 -1.32 11.38 13.35
CA GLY A 44 -2.29 12.44 13.64
C GLY A 44 -3.71 12.17 13.13
N ILE A 45 -4.07 10.89 12.97
CA ILE A 45 -5.40 10.47 12.55
C ILE A 45 -6.34 10.54 13.75
N SER A 46 -7.47 11.21 13.60
CA SER A 46 -8.50 11.33 14.64
C SER A 46 -9.57 10.24 14.55
N HIS A 47 -9.80 9.71 13.35
CA HIS A 47 -10.77 8.65 13.11
C HIS A 47 -10.26 7.66 12.06
N TRP A 48 -10.24 6.39 12.41
CA TRP A 48 -9.94 5.31 11.49
C TRP A 48 -10.74 4.08 11.84
N ASP A 49 -11.55 3.64 10.91
CA ASP A 49 -12.35 2.43 11.03
C ASP A 49 -12.44 1.72 9.68
N ILE A 50 -12.54 0.40 9.70
CA ILE A 50 -12.69 -0.44 8.52
C ILE A 50 -13.87 -1.39 8.72
N PRO A 51 -14.65 -1.68 7.67
CA PRO A 51 -15.74 -2.63 7.75
C PRO A 51 -15.24 -4.04 8.09
N GLN A 52 -16.10 -4.83 8.72
CA GLN A 52 -15.79 -6.21 9.02
C GLN A 52 -15.48 -7.00 7.74
N GLY A 53 -14.45 -7.83 7.79
CA GLY A 53 -14.03 -8.66 6.66
C GLY A 53 -13.05 -7.98 5.70
N TYR A 54 -12.78 -6.70 5.82
CA TYR A 54 -11.72 -6.02 5.07
C TYR A 54 -10.35 -6.18 5.71
N LEU A 55 -9.30 -6.00 4.89
CA LEU A 55 -7.93 -6.19 5.31
C LEU A 55 -7.52 -5.15 6.36
N CYS A 56 -7.14 -5.63 7.55
CA CYS A 56 -6.48 -4.82 8.56
C CYS A 56 -4.96 -4.80 8.28
N PRO A 57 -4.38 -3.66 7.83
CA PRO A 57 -3.00 -3.63 7.34
C PRO A 57 -2.00 -3.63 8.50
N PRO A 58 -0.84 -4.30 8.40
CA PRO A 58 0.26 -4.10 9.35
C PRO A 58 0.90 -2.72 9.09
N VAL A 59 0.57 -1.72 9.93
CA VAL A 59 0.99 -0.32 9.76
C VAL A 59 2.50 -0.18 9.52
N PRO A 60 3.42 -0.82 10.30
CA PRO A 60 4.85 -0.64 10.10
C PRO A 60 5.32 -1.04 8.70
N GLY A 61 4.87 -2.19 8.18
CA GLY A 61 5.25 -2.62 6.83
C GLY A 61 4.67 -1.77 5.71
N ARG A 62 3.59 -1.05 5.96
CA ARG A 62 3.04 -0.09 5.01
C ARG A 62 3.83 1.22 5.05
N ALA A 63 4.27 1.64 6.24
CA ALA A 63 5.14 2.79 6.40
C ALA A 63 6.48 2.59 5.67
N ASP A 64 7.10 1.42 5.78
CA ASP A 64 8.35 1.11 5.07
C ASP A 64 8.22 1.33 3.56
N TYR A 65 7.10 0.95 2.95
CA TYR A 65 6.90 1.17 1.52
C TYR A 65 6.90 2.68 1.17
N ILE A 66 6.17 3.49 1.93
CA ILE A 66 6.14 4.95 1.72
C ILE A 66 7.53 5.56 1.93
N HIS A 67 8.27 5.14 2.96
CA HIS A 67 9.62 5.63 3.23
C HIS A 67 10.61 5.25 2.12
N HIS A 68 10.56 4.03 1.60
CA HIS A 68 11.38 3.63 0.45
C HIS A 68 11.04 4.41 -0.83
N LEU A 69 9.78 4.77 -1.04
CA LEU A 69 9.41 5.67 -2.14
C LEU A 69 9.97 7.08 -1.93
N ALA A 70 9.94 7.59 -0.70
CA ALA A 70 10.53 8.88 -0.36
C ALA A 70 12.05 8.90 -0.63
N ASP A 71 12.76 7.84 -0.26
CA ASP A 71 14.19 7.68 -0.53
C ASP A 71 14.46 7.57 -2.03
N LEU A 72 13.60 6.85 -2.78
CA LEU A 72 13.70 6.74 -4.23
C LEU A 72 13.56 8.11 -4.92
N LEU A 73 12.61 8.94 -4.48
CA LEU A 73 12.46 10.31 -4.98
C LEU A 73 13.65 11.18 -4.58
N ALA A 74 14.16 11.06 -3.35
CA ALA A 74 15.32 11.79 -2.87
C ALA A 74 16.58 11.49 -3.67
N ALA A 75 16.78 10.24 -4.09
CA ALA A 75 17.97 9.81 -4.84
C ALA A 75 18.20 10.61 -6.13
N THR A 76 17.13 11.07 -6.77
CA THR A 76 17.18 11.90 -7.99
C THR A 76 17.06 13.40 -7.71
N ASN A 77 16.81 13.80 -6.47
CA ASN A 77 16.62 15.19 -6.02
C ASN A 77 17.73 15.67 -5.06
N GLY A 78 18.98 15.31 -5.34
CA GLY A 78 20.12 15.71 -4.52
C GLY A 78 20.04 15.24 -3.07
N GLN A 79 19.52 14.04 -2.83
CA GLN A 79 19.30 13.42 -1.51
C GLN A 79 18.28 14.15 -0.63
N LYS A 80 17.44 14.99 -1.21
CA LYS A 80 16.38 15.70 -0.49
C LYS A 80 15.03 15.10 -0.83
N ILE A 81 14.32 14.63 0.18
CA ILE A 81 12.94 14.12 0.01
C ILE A 81 12.05 15.30 -0.39
N PRO A 82 11.39 15.24 -1.57
CA PRO A 82 10.44 16.27 -1.95
C PRO A 82 9.18 16.18 -1.06
N ARG A 83 8.70 17.32 -0.58
CA ARG A 83 7.58 17.44 0.38
C ARG A 83 6.51 18.36 -0.16
N GLY A 84 5.32 18.23 0.41
CA GLY A 84 4.19 19.09 0.10
C GLY A 84 3.17 18.49 -0.86
N PRO A 85 2.00 19.12 -1.00
CA PRO A 85 0.86 18.56 -1.75
C PRO A 85 1.07 18.56 -3.27
N GLN A 86 2.09 19.25 -3.78
CA GLN A 86 2.49 19.19 -5.19
C GLN A 86 3.10 17.83 -5.58
N ILE A 87 3.59 17.05 -4.61
CA ILE A 87 4.05 15.68 -4.84
C ILE A 87 2.83 14.77 -4.80
N LYS A 88 2.54 14.17 -5.94
CA LYS A 88 1.30 13.42 -6.15
C LYS A 88 1.54 11.94 -6.32
N GLY A 89 1.01 11.14 -5.41
CA GLY A 89 1.00 9.67 -5.50
C GLY A 89 -0.28 9.15 -6.15
N LEU A 90 -0.18 8.00 -6.81
CA LEU A 90 -1.32 7.23 -7.29
C LEU A 90 -1.34 5.87 -6.59
N ASP A 91 -2.32 5.67 -5.69
CA ASP A 91 -2.52 4.41 -4.97
C ASP A 91 -3.48 3.51 -5.73
N ILE A 92 -3.00 2.35 -6.16
CA ILE A 92 -3.76 1.35 -6.90
C ILE A 92 -4.18 0.23 -5.94
N GLY A 93 -5.50 0.10 -5.72
CA GLY A 93 -6.05 -0.82 -4.73
C GLY A 93 -5.91 -0.26 -3.32
N VAL A 94 -6.46 0.94 -3.07
CA VAL A 94 -6.37 1.64 -1.78
C VAL A 94 -7.00 0.85 -0.63
N GLY A 95 -7.95 -0.03 -0.94
CA GLY A 95 -8.70 -0.79 0.02
C GLY A 95 -9.58 0.07 0.93
N ALA A 96 -10.22 -0.57 1.90
CA ALA A 96 -11.08 0.10 2.86
C ALA A 96 -10.30 0.91 3.92
N ASN A 97 -8.98 0.71 4.02
CA ASN A 97 -8.14 1.20 5.10
C ASN A 97 -7.40 2.51 4.80
N CYS A 98 -7.24 2.90 3.55
CA CYS A 98 -6.60 4.14 3.09
C CYS A 98 -5.17 4.36 3.65
N ILE A 99 -4.43 3.28 3.94
CA ILE A 99 -3.20 3.33 4.74
C ILE A 99 -2.06 4.11 4.09
N TYR A 100 -1.84 3.95 2.78
CA TYR A 100 -0.75 4.64 2.09
C TYR A 100 -0.98 6.15 1.97
N PRO A 101 -2.18 6.63 1.59
CA PRO A 101 -2.49 8.05 1.65
C PRO A 101 -2.35 8.64 3.05
N ILE A 102 -2.79 7.93 4.11
CA ILE A 102 -2.63 8.37 5.50
C ILE A 102 -1.16 8.65 5.79
N ILE A 103 -0.27 7.68 5.55
CA ILE A 103 1.14 7.78 5.89
C ILE A 103 1.82 8.86 5.04
N GLY A 104 1.59 8.88 3.72
CA GLY A 104 2.21 9.84 2.82
C GLY A 104 1.78 11.29 3.06
N CYS A 105 0.49 11.53 3.36
CA CYS A 105 -0.01 12.85 3.73
C CYS A 105 0.56 13.33 5.07
N SER A 106 0.65 12.42 6.05
CA SER A 106 1.15 12.77 7.38
C SER A 106 2.66 13.03 7.38
N GLU A 107 3.45 12.11 6.84
CA GLU A 107 4.91 12.17 6.93
C GLU A 107 5.53 13.20 5.99
N TYR A 108 4.99 13.31 4.78
CA TYR A 108 5.62 14.10 3.72
C TYR A 108 4.76 15.23 3.19
N GLY A 109 3.51 15.33 3.62
CA GLY A 109 2.57 16.34 3.13
C GLY A 109 2.07 16.08 1.71
N TRP A 110 2.34 14.90 1.14
CA TRP A 110 1.98 14.52 -0.22
C TRP A 110 0.47 14.52 -0.45
N SER A 111 0.05 14.57 -1.70
CA SER A 111 -1.33 14.35 -2.11
C SER A 111 -1.49 13.04 -2.87
N PHE A 112 -2.71 12.50 -2.92
CA PHE A 112 -2.98 11.22 -3.55
C PHE A 112 -4.24 11.26 -4.40
N THR A 113 -4.15 10.60 -5.55
CA THR A 113 -5.31 9.96 -6.16
C THR A 113 -5.25 8.49 -5.75
N ALA A 114 -6.35 7.95 -5.26
CA ALA A 114 -6.39 6.57 -4.80
C ALA A 114 -7.58 5.84 -5.42
N SER A 115 -7.35 4.66 -5.95
CA SER A 115 -8.35 3.92 -6.71
C SER A 115 -8.61 2.54 -6.15
N ASP A 116 -9.82 2.07 -6.34
CA ASP A 116 -10.20 0.69 -6.07
C ASP A 116 -11.30 0.24 -7.03
N ILE A 117 -11.46 -1.07 -7.21
CA ILE A 117 -12.57 -1.69 -7.95
C ILE A 117 -13.80 -1.91 -7.07
N ASP A 118 -13.65 -1.86 -5.74
CA ASP A 118 -14.68 -2.08 -4.75
C ASP A 118 -15.24 -0.75 -4.22
N ALA A 119 -16.49 -0.46 -4.59
CA ALA A 119 -17.18 0.75 -4.15
C ALA A 119 -17.37 0.82 -2.62
N THR A 120 -17.49 -0.33 -1.94
CA THR A 120 -17.63 -0.37 -0.47
C THR A 120 -16.29 -0.02 0.20
N ALA A 121 -15.17 -0.52 -0.35
CA ALA A 121 -13.85 -0.12 0.10
C ALA A 121 -13.63 1.40 -0.05
N LEU A 122 -13.98 1.95 -1.21
CA LEU A 122 -13.89 3.39 -1.46
C LEU A 122 -14.78 4.22 -0.54
N HIS A 123 -15.99 3.75 -0.23
CA HIS A 123 -16.86 4.44 0.72
C HIS A 123 -16.24 4.47 2.13
N SER A 124 -15.64 3.38 2.57
CA SER A 124 -14.90 3.34 3.85
C SER A 124 -13.70 4.29 3.84
N ALA A 125 -12.89 4.26 2.79
CA ALA A 125 -11.76 5.18 2.60
C ALA A 125 -12.22 6.65 2.58
N GLN A 126 -13.35 6.96 1.94
CA GLN A 126 -13.93 8.31 1.92
C GLN A 126 -14.32 8.78 3.32
N ASN A 127 -14.94 7.91 4.13
CA ASN A 127 -15.27 8.23 5.52
C ASN A 127 -14.00 8.56 6.34
N ILE A 128 -12.91 7.82 6.12
CA ILE A 128 -11.63 8.12 6.77
C ILE A 128 -11.11 9.49 6.30
N VAL A 129 -11.14 9.78 5.01
CA VAL A 129 -10.67 11.06 4.45
C VAL A 129 -11.48 12.22 5.01
N ASP A 130 -12.80 12.12 5.04
CA ASP A 130 -13.69 13.20 5.44
C ASP A 130 -13.57 13.56 6.92
N GLN A 131 -13.26 12.58 7.76
CA GLN A 131 -13.13 12.74 9.21
C GLN A 131 -11.73 13.14 9.68
N ASN A 132 -10.75 13.25 8.76
CA ASN A 132 -9.38 13.60 9.11
C ASN A 132 -8.87 14.82 8.33
N LEU A 133 -8.69 15.94 9.00
CA LEU A 133 -8.27 17.21 8.40
C LEU A 133 -6.95 17.10 7.60
N ILE A 134 -6.04 16.23 8.05
CA ILE A 134 -4.75 16.03 7.39
C ILE A 134 -4.89 15.41 5.99
N LEU A 135 -5.98 14.68 5.72
CA LEU A 135 -6.27 14.02 4.45
C LEU A 135 -7.19 14.87 3.55
N LYS A 136 -7.99 15.73 4.17
CA LYS A 136 -8.98 16.54 3.46
C LYS A 136 -8.31 17.44 2.40
N ASN A 137 -8.87 17.42 1.19
CA ASN A 137 -8.33 18.12 0.01
C ASN A 137 -6.96 17.61 -0.48
N LYS A 138 -6.42 16.52 0.10
CA LYS A 138 -5.18 15.89 -0.35
C LYS A 138 -5.40 14.51 -0.93
N VAL A 139 -6.54 13.88 -0.69
CA VAL A 139 -6.86 12.53 -1.19
C VAL A 139 -8.11 12.59 -2.05
N GLU A 140 -8.00 12.21 -3.31
CA GLU A 140 -9.09 12.02 -4.26
C GLU A 140 -9.30 10.52 -4.47
N LEU A 141 -10.52 10.02 -4.23
CA LEU A 141 -10.85 8.61 -4.41
C LEU A 141 -11.55 8.40 -5.77
N ARG A 142 -11.17 7.35 -6.49
CA ARG A 142 -11.70 7.03 -7.82
C ARG A 142 -12.08 5.55 -7.92
N LEU A 143 -13.31 5.28 -8.34
CA LEU A 143 -13.73 3.93 -8.69
C LEU A 143 -13.10 3.51 -10.03
N GLN A 144 -12.46 2.35 -10.06
CA GLN A 144 -12.05 1.68 -11.30
C GLN A 144 -13.20 0.79 -11.78
N PRO A 145 -13.98 1.22 -12.78
CA PRO A 145 -15.19 0.50 -13.18
C PRO A 145 -14.88 -0.77 -13.98
N VAL A 146 -13.66 -0.90 -14.47
CA VAL A 146 -13.23 -2.00 -15.35
C VAL A 146 -12.11 -2.78 -14.67
N ALA A 147 -12.43 -3.86 -13.97
CA ALA A 147 -11.49 -4.61 -13.13
C ALA A 147 -10.22 -5.12 -13.83
N LYS A 148 -10.20 -5.24 -15.17
CA LYS A 148 -9.00 -5.60 -15.93
C LYS A 148 -8.03 -4.45 -16.15
N ASN A 149 -8.48 -3.21 -16.00
CA ASN A 149 -7.68 -2.00 -16.18
C ASN A 149 -7.06 -1.60 -14.82
N ILE A 150 -5.88 -1.04 -14.86
CA ILE A 150 -5.16 -0.59 -13.68
C ILE A 150 -5.02 0.93 -13.68
N PHE A 151 -4.53 1.50 -14.75
CA PHE A 151 -4.33 2.94 -14.93
C PHE A 151 -5.38 3.58 -15.86
N SER A 152 -5.82 2.84 -16.88
CA SER A 152 -6.82 3.29 -17.86
C SER A 152 -8.16 3.53 -17.16
N GLY A 153 -8.70 4.76 -17.32
CA GLY A 153 -9.91 5.21 -16.62
C GLY A 153 -9.62 5.86 -15.25
N ILE A 154 -8.42 5.69 -14.70
CA ILE A 154 -7.99 6.33 -13.46
C ILE A 154 -7.12 7.55 -13.75
N ILE A 155 -6.05 7.40 -14.53
CA ILE A 155 -5.23 8.53 -14.97
C ILE A 155 -6.00 9.27 -16.07
N ARG A 156 -6.31 10.54 -15.82
CA ARG A 156 -6.99 11.41 -16.78
C ARG A 156 -5.97 12.11 -17.68
N GLN A 157 -6.44 12.67 -18.77
CA GLN A 157 -5.62 13.51 -19.64
C GLN A 157 -4.99 14.65 -18.82
N ASP A 158 -3.72 14.94 -19.09
CA ASP A 158 -2.93 16.00 -18.44
C ASP A 158 -2.73 15.84 -16.92
N GLU A 159 -3.02 14.65 -16.37
CA GLU A 159 -2.64 14.32 -15.02
C GLU A 159 -1.26 13.66 -14.96
N PHE A 160 -0.53 13.99 -13.89
CA PHE A 160 0.82 13.52 -13.67
C PHE A 160 0.98 13.07 -12.22
N TYR A 161 1.74 12.00 -12.04
CA TYR A 161 2.00 11.39 -10.72
C TYR A 161 3.49 11.20 -10.52
N ASP A 162 3.99 11.58 -9.35
CA ASP A 162 5.41 11.45 -9.01
C ASP A 162 5.76 9.99 -8.71
N PHE A 163 4.80 9.22 -8.23
CA PHE A 163 4.94 7.78 -8.07
C PHE A 163 3.57 7.09 -8.10
N THR A 164 3.60 5.79 -8.43
CA THR A 164 2.49 4.90 -8.11
C THR A 164 2.86 4.00 -6.95
N ILE A 165 1.85 3.56 -6.19
CA ILE A 165 1.98 2.55 -5.15
C ILE A 165 0.93 1.48 -5.36
N CYS A 166 1.30 0.22 -5.19
CA CYS A 166 0.38 -0.90 -5.31
C CYS A 166 0.79 -2.06 -4.40
N ASN A 167 -0.16 -2.55 -3.65
CA ASN A 167 -0.04 -3.81 -2.94
C ASN A 167 -0.95 -4.83 -3.63
N PRO A 168 -0.45 -5.59 -4.60
CA PRO A 168 -1.27 -6.40 -5.48
C PRO A 168 -1.93 -7.56 -4.72
N PRO A 169 -3.03 -8.13 -5.25
CA PRO A 169 -3.59 -9.36 -4.72
C PRO A 169 -2.59 -10.51 -4.90
N PHE A 170 -2.31 -11.24 -3.81
CA PHE A 170 -1.19 -12.21 -3.76
C PHE A 170 -1.58 -13.60 -4.25
N HIS A 171 -2.86 -13.97 -4.16
CA HIS A 171 -3.35 -15.32 -4.41
C HIS A 171 -4.01 -15.45 -5.78
N ALA A 172 -3.92 -16.63 -6.37
CA ALA A 172 -4.50 -16.90 -7.69
C ALA A 172 -5.99 -17.25 -7.65
N SER A 173 -6.51 -17.63 -6.47
CA SER A 173 -7.90 -17.99 -6.22
C SER A 173 -8.28 -17.78 -4.76
N ALA A 174 -9.58 -17.79 -4.47
CA ALA A 174 -10.11 -17.76 -3.11
C ALA A 174 -9.63 -18.95 -2.26
N ASP A 175 -9.54 -20.14 -2.87
CA ASP A 175 -9.08 -21.36 -2.18
C ASP A 175 -7.59 -21.27 -1.83
N ASP A 176 -6.75 -20.71 -2.71
CA ASP A 176 -5.34 -20.46 -2.46
C ASP A 176 -5.16 -19.43 -1.33
N ALA A 177 -5.97 -18.38 -1.30
CA ALA A 177 -5.99 -17.38 -0.24
C ALA A 177 -6.34 -18.02 1.11
N ARG A 178 -7.39 -18.84 1.16
CA ARG A 178 -7.81 -19.57 2.35
C ARG A 178 -6.72 -20.53 2.84
N ALA A 179 -6.15 -21.33 1.94
CA ALA A 179 -5.06 -22.25 2.26
C ALA A 179 -3.80 -21.52 2.80
N GLY A 180 -3.49 -20.34 2.25
CA GLY A 180 -2.41 -19.48 2.73
C GLY A 180 -2.65 -18.97 4.14
N ALA A 181 -3.87 -18.52 4.44
CA ALA A 181 -4.25 -18.05 5.76
C ALA A 181 -4.22 -19.18 6.82
N VAL A 182 -4.74 -20.36 6.48
CA VAL A 182 -4.69 -21.55 7.34
C VAL A 182 -3.24 -21.92 7.68
N ARG A 183 -2.36 -21.99 6.66
CA ARG A 183 -0.92 -22.27 6.87
C ARG A 183 -0.27 -21.26 7.81
N LYS A 184 -0.57 -19.98 7.64
CA LYS A 184 -0.02 -18.90 8.50
C LYS A 184 -0.45 -19.09 9.95
N ILE A 185 -1.71 -19.39 10.22
CA ILE A 185 -2.25 -19.60 11.57
C ILE A 185 -1.65 -20.86 12.20
N ASN A 186 -1.56 -21.95 11.46
CA ASN A 186 -0.97 -23.21 11.95
C ASN A 186 0.51 -23.02 12.31
N ASN A 187 1.29 -22.32 11.49
CA ASN A 187 2.70 -22.01 11.77
C ASN A 187 2.87 -21.16 13.02
N LEU A 188 1.97 -20.20 13.25
CA LEU A 188 2.03 -19.32 14.43
C LEU A 188 1.56 -20.02 15.71
N LYS A 189 0.59 -20.95 15.64
CA LYS A 189 0.06 -21.67 16.80
C LYS A 189 0.80 -22.96 17.12
N GLY A 190 1.68 -23.44 16.24
CA GLY A 190 2.37 -24.72 16.39
C GLY A 190 1.44 -25.95 16.45
N LYS A 191 0.14 -25.79 16.12
CA LYS A 191 -0.88 -26.85 16.11
C LYS A 191 -1.85 -26.63 14.95
N ALA A 192 -2.34 -27.72 14.36
CA ALA A 192 -3.36 -27.68 13.33
C ALA A 192 -4.72 -27.19 13.90
N VAL A 193 -5.25 -26.10 13.36
CA VAL A 193 -6.56 -25.55 13.74
C VAL A 193 -7.56 -25.88 12.63
N LYS A 194 -8.67 -26.53 12.98
CA LYS A 194 -9.66 -27.02 12.00
C LYS A 194 -10.44 -25.90 11.31
N ASP A 195 -10.78 -24.80 12.00
CA ASP A 195 -11.46 -23.64 11.47
C ASP A 195 -10.82 -22.36 12.05
N PRO A 196 -9.75 -21.84 11.43
CA PRO A 196 -9.14 -20.62 11.92
C PRO A 196 -10.01 -19.40 11.60
N VAL A 197 -10.30 -18.59 12.62
CA VAL A 197 -10.78 -17.23 12.41
C VAL A 197 -9.67 -16.46 11.67
N LEU A 198 -9.94 -15.98 10.47
CA LEU A 198 -8.96 -15.25 9.66
C LEU A 198 -8.81 -13.83 10.22
N ASN A 199 -7.78 -13.62 11.02
CA ASN A 199 -7.56 -12.37 11.76
C ASN A 199 -7.15 -11.17 10.90
N PHE A 200 -6.68 -11.44 9.69
CA PHE A 200 -6.34 -10.41 8.74
C PHE A 200 -7.37 -10.40 7.62
N GLY A 201 -8.64 -10.14 7.93
CA GLY A 201 -9.72 -10.11 6.96
C GLY A 201 -9.25 -9.70 5.56
N GLY A 202 -10.05 -9.74 4.63
CA GLY A 202 -9.80 -9.35 3.25
C GLY A 202 -10.96 -9.86 2.43
N GLN A 203 -11.63 -8.96 1.76
CA GLN A 203 -12.61 -9.33 0.76
C GLN A 203 -11.89 -10.07 -0.37
N ASN A 204 -12.62 -10.86 -1.11
CA ASN A 204 -12.05 -11.64 -2.22
C ASN A 204 -11.21 -10.79 -3.17
N THR A 205 -11.63 -9.56 -3.44
CA THR A 205 -10.94 -8.60 -4.33
C THR A 205 -9.60 -8.09 -3.80
N GLU A 206 -9.41 -8.03 -2.47
CA GLU A 206 -8.14 -7.59 -1.85
C GLU A 206 -7.09 -8.71 -1.81
N LEU A 207 -7.52 -9.96 -1.75
CA LEU A 207 -6.64 -11.09 -1.49
C LEU A 207 -6.22 -11.86 -2.73
N TRP A 208 -7.08 -11.94 -3.74
CA TRP A 208 -6.81 -12.75 -4.91
C TRP A 208 -7.38 -12.14 -6.21
N CYS A 209 -6.73 -12.47 -7.31
CA CYS A 209 -7.24 -12.26 -8.65
C CYS A 209 -6.89 -13.47 -9.54
N PRO A 210 -7.58 -13.68 -10.66
CA PRO A 210 -7.24 -14.76 -11.59
C PRO A 210 -5.77 -14.67 -12.03
N GLY A 211 -4.96 -15.70 -11.70
CA GLY A 211 -3.53 -15.75 -11.96
C GLY A 211 -2.62 -15.04 -10.93
N GLY A 212 -3.21 -14.47 -9.87
CA GLY A 212 -2.49 -13.92 -8.71
C GLY A 212 -1.53 -12.79 -9.01
N GLU A 213 -0.57 -12.59 -8.09
CA GLU A 213 0.43 -11.52 -8.14
C GLU A 213 1.18 -11.47 -9.48
N GLU A 214 1.59 -12.60 -10.02
CA GLU A 214 2.35 -12.69 -11.27
C GLU A 214 1.58 -12.06 -12.45
N ARG A 215 0.33 -12.48 -12.63
CA ARG A 215 -0.50 -11.98 -13.74
C ARG A 215 -0.86 -10.51 -13.54
N PHE A 216 -1.20 -10.12 -12.33
CA PHE A 216 -1.54 -8.74 -11.99
C PHE A 216 -0.37 -7.81 -12.27
N VAL A 217 0.80 -8.11 -11.73
CA VAL A 217 2.01 -7.29 -11.90
C VAL A 217 2.45 -7.22 -13.36
N THR A 218 2.36 -8.33 -14.09
CA THR A 218 2.65 -8.35 -15.54
C THR A 218 1.70 -7.45 -16.32
N ALA A 219 0.40 -7.46 -15.99
CA ALA A 219 -0.60 -6.58 -16.61
C ALA A 219 -0.31 -5.11 -16.26
N MET A 220 -0.02 -4.82 -14.99
CA MET A 220 0.34 -3.49 -14.51
C MET A 220 1.55 -2.91 -15.27
N ILE A 221 2.61 -3.70 -15.43
CA ILE A 221 3.80 -3.28 -16.16
C ILE A 221 3.48 -3.00 -17.63
N ARG A 222 2.71 -3.86 -18.29
CA ARG A 222 2.32 -3.65 -19.69
C ARG A 222 1.51 -2.38 -19.87
N GLU A 223 0.49 -2.19 -19.05
CA GLU A 223 -0.38 -1.02 -19.12
C GLU A 223 0.35 0.27 -18.74
N SER A 224 1.31 0.23 -17.80
CA SER A 224 2.10 1.40 -17.40
C SER A 224 2.86 2.05 -18.57
N LYS A 225 3.17 1.27 -19.62
CA LYS A 225 3.83 1.80 -20.82
C LYS A 225 2.99 2.84 -21.57
N GLU A 226 1.66 2.72 -21.53
CA GLU A 226 0.74 3.67 -22.14
C GLU A 226 0.75 5.02 -21.40
N PHE A 227 1.15 5.01 -20.13
CA PHE A 227 1.24 6.16 -19.23
C PHE A 227 2.68 6.59 -18.94
N ALA A 228 3.63 6.20 -19.79
CA ALA A 228 5.07 6.43 -19.60
C ALA A 228 5.44 7.90 -19.34
N GLY A 229 4.69 8.86 -19.90
CA GLY A 229 4.89 10.30 -19.71
C GLY A 229 4.08 10.90 -18.56
N SER A 230 3.15 10.14 -17.97
CA SER A 230 2.25 10.61 -16.92
C SER A 230 2.72 10.23 -15.50
N CYS A 231 3.75 9.40 -15.38
CA CYS A 231 4.25 8.96 -14.09
C CYS A 231 5.78 8.94 -14.05
N TYR A 232 6.35 9.51 -12.96
CA TYR A 232 7.78 9.55 -12.76
C TYR A 232 8.34 8.18 -12.35
N TRP A 233 7.80 7.56 -11.29
CA TRP A 233 8.08 6.19 -10.89
C TRP A 233 6.81 5.37 -10.78
N PHE A 234 6.72 4.29 -11.51
CA PHE A 234 5.75 3.23 -11.21
C PHE A 234 6.33 2.31 -10.15
N SER A 235 5.49 1.78 -9.26
CA SER A 235 5.97 0.81 -8.29
C SER A 235 4.90 -0.18 -7.85
N THR A 236 5.35 -1.36 -7.41
CA THR A 236 4.50 -2.41 -6.84
C THR A 236 5.27 -3.26 -5.83
N LEU A 237 4.55 -3.85 -4.87
CA LEU A 237 5.12 -4.89 -4.02
C LEU A 237 5.20 -6.22 -4.75
N ILE A 238 6.26 -6.97 -4.50
CA ILE A 238 6.43 -8.37 -4.89
C ILE A 238 6.62 -9.19 -3.61
N SER A 239 5.65 -10.06 -3.32
CA SER A 239 5.69 -10.90 -2.12
C SER A 239 6.51 -12.16 -2.31
N LYS A 240 6.47 -12.77 -3.51
CA LYS A 240 7.16 -14.02 -3.82
C LYS A 240 8.41 -13.74 -4.67
N GLU A 241 9.57 -14.18 -4.20
CA GLU A 241 10.83 -14.06 -4.94
C GLU A 241 10.78 -14.73 -6.33
N SER A 242 10.05 -15.85 -6.43
CA SER A 242 9.83 -16.56 -7.69
C SER A 242 9.21 -15.68 -8.79
N ASN A 243 8.47 -14.64 -8.42
CA ASN A 243 7.81 -13.74 -9.37
C ASN A 243 8.76 -12.65 -9.94
N LEU A 244 9.95 -12.46 -9.35
CA LEU A 244 10.90 -11.45 -9.84
C LEU A 244 11.37 -11.73 -11.29
N GLY A 245 11.63 -12.98 -11.62
CA GLY A 245 12.11 -13.34 -12.96
C GLY A 245 11.13 -12.95 -14.07
N ILE A 246 9.83 -13.18 -13.87
CA ILE A 246 8.82 -12.79 -14.86
C ILE A 246 8.55 -11.28 -14.83
N THR A 247 8.64 -10.65 -13.66
CA THR A 247 8.56 -9.20 -13.50
C THR A 247 9.64 -8.50 -14.32
N TYR A 248 10.91 -8.93 -14.22
CA TYR A 248 12.00 -8.34 -15.01
C TYR A 248 11.86 -8.60 -16.51
N LYS A 249 11.37 -9.77 -16.92
CA LYS A 249 11.05 -10.04 -18.33
C LYS A 249 9.99 -9.08 -18.87
N ALA A 250 8.94 -8.82 -18.10
CA ALA A 250 7.88 -7.86 -18.48
C ALA A 250 8.43 -6.43 -18.60
N LEU A 251 9.25 -6.00 -17.63
CA LEU A 251 9.91 -4.68 -17.64
C LEU A 251 10.85 -4.50 -18.84
N ALA A 252 11.64 -5.51 -19.16
CA ALA A 252 12.49 -5.50 -20.33
C ALA A 252 11.68 -5.43 -21.65
N ALA A 253 10.57 -6.18 -21.73
CA ALA A 253 9.68 -6.16 -22.90
C ALA A 253 9.00 -4.80 -23.11
N THR A 254 8.69 -4.06 -22.05
CA THR A 254 8.13 -2.71 -22.14
C THR A 254 9.21 -1.62 -22.31
N LYS A 255 10.50 -1.99 -22.30
CA LYS A 255 11.64 -1.08 -22.40
C LYS A 255 11.61 -0.01 -21.30
N ALA A 256 11.43 -0.44 -20.05
CA ALA A 256 11.63 0.44 -18.90
C ALA A 256 13.07 0.96 -18.89
N THR A 257 13.23 2.27 -18.73
CA THR A 257 14.53 2.96 -18.80
C THR A 257 15.39 2.66 -17.59
N GLU A 258 14.75 2.60 -16.42
CA GLU A 258 15.41 2.26 -15.16
C GLU A 258 14.50 1.38 -14.32
N VAL A 259 15.09 0.42 -13.60
CA VAL A 259 14.40 -0.49 -12.68
C VAL A 259 15.16 -0.55 -11.36
N LYS A 260 14.47 -0.38 -10.26
CA LYS A 260 15.00 -0.54 -8.90
C LYS A 260 14.26 -1.66 -8.19
N THR A 261 14.99 -2.50 -7.49
CA THR A 261 14.42 -3.50 -6.58
C THR A 261 14.96 -3.25 -5.19
N ILE A 262 14.06 -2.93 -4.27
CA ILE A 262 14.40 -2.58 -2.88
C ILE A 262 13.85 -3.68 -1.98
N ALA A 263 14.72 -4.32 -1.21
CA ALA A 263 14.31 -5.32 -0.24
C ALA A 263 13.63 -4.63 0.95
N MET A 264 12.48 -5.16 1.35
CA MET A 264 11.71 -4.71 2.50
C MET A 264 11.63 -5.87 3.48
N GLY A 265 12.36 -5.78 4.58
CA GLY A 265 12.43 -6.84 5.60
C GLY A 265 11.72 -6.43 6.86
N GLN A 266 10.79 -7.26 7.34
CA GLN A 266 10.20 -7.15 8.67
C GLN A 266 10.24 -8.53 9.36
N GLY A 267 11.13 -8.68 10.32
CA GLY A 267 11.39 -9.95 10.94
C GLY A 267 11.80 -11.01 9.91
N ASN A 268 11.12 -12.15 9.92
CA ASN A 268 11.41 -13.26 9.00
C ASN A 268 10.72 -13.12 7.61
N LYS A 269 9.97 -12.06 7.36
CA LYS A 269 9.27 -11.85 6.10
C LYS A 269 10.03 -10.84 5.24
N ILE A 270 10.47 -11.26 4.07
CA ILE A 270 11.10 -10.40 3.07
C ILE A 270 10.10 -10.21 1.93
N SER A 271 9.66 -8.98 1.72
CA SER A 271 8.99 -8.54 0.50
C SER A 271 9.93 -7.61 -0.28
N ARG A 272 9.54 -7.24 -1.48
CA ARG A 272 10.35 -6.38 -2.33
C ARG A 272 9.46 -5.31 -2.96
N LEU A 273 9.94 -4.09 -2.95
CA LEU A 273 9.41 -3.04 -3.78
C LEU A 273 10.15 -3.09 -5.11
N VAL A 274 9.43 -3.24 -6.21
CA VAL A 274 9.96 -3.06 -7.56
C VAL A 274 9.42 -1.76 -8.11
N ALA A 275 10.33 -0.84 -8.46
CA ALA A 275 10.00 0.44 -9.06
C ALA A 275 10.63 0.53 -10.46
N TRP A 276 9.93 1.19 -11.39
CA TRP A 276 10.44 1.40 -12.75
C TRP A 276 9.99 2.75 -13.30
N THR A 277 10.78 3.27 -14.23
CA THR A 277 10.45 4.50 -14.96
C THR A 277 10.73 4.33 -16.45
N TYR A 278 10.03 5.10 -17.25
CA TYR A 278 10.27 5.22 -18.69
C TYR A 278 10.95 6.54 -19.07
N LEU A 279 11.12 7.44 -18.09
CA LEU A 279 11.78 8.72 -18.29
C LEU A 279 13.29 8.53 -18.30
N ASP A 280 13.96 9.07 -19.30
CA ASP A 280 15.41 9.20 -19.28
C ASP A 280 15.87 10.32 -18.33
N THR A 281 17.17 10.42 -18.13
CA THR A 281 17.77 11.40 -17.19
C THR A 281 17.37 12.84 -17.50
N ALA A 282 17.24 13.22 -18.76
CA ALA A 282 16.88 14.58 -19.15
C ALA A 282 15.41 14.88 -18.79
N HIS A 283 14.50 13.94 -19.07
CA HIS A 283 13.09 14.03 -18.71
C HIS A 283 12.88 14.00 -17.20
N GLN A 284 13.61 13.17 -16.47
CA GLN A 284 13.59 13.16 -15.00
C GLN A 284 14.00 14.51 -14.41
N GLN A 285 15.07 15.11 -14.94
CA GLN A 285 15.51 16.43 -14.49
C GLN A 285 14.51 17.55 -14.82
N SER A 286 13.90 17.48 -15.98
CA SER A 286 12.83 18.42 -16.36
C SER A 286 11.63 18.28 -15.42
N TRP A 287 11.23 17.04 -15.09
CA TRP A 287 10.15 16.76 -14.16
C TRP A 287 10.37 17.40 -12.79
N ILE A 288 11.55 17.17 -12.21
CA ILE A 288 11.94 17.74 -10.91
C ILE A 288 11.88 19.28 -10.95
N LYS A 289 12.49 19.89 -11.97
CA LYS A 289 12.53 21.36 -12.11
C LYS A 289 11.14 22.00 -12.26
N THR A 290 10.20 21.30 -12.87
CA THR A 290 8.87 21.87 -13.17
C THR A 290 7.86 21.55 -12.08
N ARG A 291 7.97 20.40 -11.39
CA ARG A 291 6.91 19.88 -10.52
C ARG A 291 7.26 19.85 -9.04
N TRP A 292 8.56 19.76 -8.67
CA TRP A 292 8.98 19.64 -7.27
C TRP A 292 9.50 20.95 -6.68
N LYS A 293 9.17 22.07 -7.29
CA LYS A 293 9.50 23.37 -6.70
C LYS A 293 8.76 23.51 -5.37
N GLU A 294 9.51 23.82 -4.32
CA GLU A 294 8.92 24.29 -3.06
C GLU A 294 8.16 25.59 -3.35
N ILE A 295 6.91 25.65 -2.90
CA ILE A 295 6.06 26.84 -2.95
C ILE A 295 6.37 27.71 -1.74
#